data_037fa88ac59615dab81731428cb88ae6
#
_entry.id   037fa88ac59615dab81731428cb88ae6
#
_cell.length_a   1.000
_cell.length_b   1.000
_cell.length_c   1.000
_cell.angle_alpha   90.00
_cell.angle_beta   90.00
_cell.angle_gamma   90.00
#
_symmetry.space_group_name_H-M   'P 1'
#
loop_
_entity.id
_entity.type
_entity.pdbx_description
1 polymer ?
#
loop_
_entity_poly.entity_id
_entity_poly.type
_entity_poly.pdbx_seq_one_letter_code
_entity_poly.pdbx_strand_id
1 'polypeptide(L)'
;MTIEINRRALVTGAGSLMLAAHTPSAMAATAPGPIKPRRLREGDTVGLIEPAGFTDDAFDLDLVEDTIRAMGLKPKRAPHLIDRYGYLAGKDADRASDVNVMFADPAISAIFAVRGGWG
;
A
#
# COMPACT_ATOMS: atom_id res chain seq x y z
N MET A 1 -14.10 -74.79 -9.83
CA MET A 1 -14.86 -73.84 -10.66
C MET A 1 -14.22 -72.44 -10.39
N THR A 2 -13.37 -72.03 -11.32
CA THR A 2 -12.57 -70.78 -11.16
C THR A 2 -13.38 -69.65 -11.81
N ILE A 3 -13.84 -68.70 -11.03
CA ILE A 3 -14.53 -67.51 -11.55
C ILE A 3 -13.49 -66.49 -11.95
N GLU A 4 -13.25 -66.39 -13.26
CA GLU A 4 -12.42 -65.30 -13.80
C GLU A 4 -13.21 -63.99 -13.77
N ILE A 5 -12.84 -63.09 -12.86
CA ILE A 5 -13.37 -61.74 -12.82
C ILE A 5 -12.68 -60.94 -13.91
N ASN A 6 -13.38 -60.74 -15.00
CA ASN A 6 -12.89 -59.90 -16.09
C ASN A 6 -12.91 -58.44 -15.69
N ARG A 7 -11.75 -57.80 -15.57
CA ARG A 7 -11.56 -56.40 -15.17
C ARG A 7 -12.34 -55.39 -16.05
N ARG A 8 -12.71 -55.81 -17.26
CA ARG A 8 -13.51 -54.96 -18.17
C ARG A 8 -14.98 -54.93 -17.81
N ALA A 9 -15.52 -55.87 -17.05
CA ALA A 9 -16.91 -55.86 -16.61
C ALA A 9 -17.18 -54.94 -15.40
N LEU A 10 -16.14 -54.53 -14.70
CA LEU A 10 -16.23 -53.66 -13.55
C LEU A 10 -16.40 -52.16 -13.91
N VAL A 11 -16.11 -51.80 -15.16
CA VAL A 11 -16.15 -50.38 -15.60
C VAL A 11 -17.53 -50.00 -16.13
N THR A 12 -18.41 -50.94 -16.45
CA THR A 12 -19.73 -50.69 -17.05
C THR A 12 -20.88 -50.60 -16.00
N GLY A 13 -20.57 -50.80 -14.73
CA GLY A 13 -21.56 -50.76 -13.64
C GLY A 13 -21.57 -49.52 -12.77
N ALA A 14 -20.72 -48.56 -13.02
CA ALA A 14 -20.74 -47.29 -12.31
C ALA A 14 -21.78 -46.37 -12.94
N GLY A 15 -23.02 -46.52 -12.44
CA GLY A 15 -24.11 -45.65 -12.77
C GLY A 15 -23.70 -44.18 -12.54
N SER A 16 -23.96 -43.36 -13.53
CA SER A 16 -23.76 -41.93 -13.50
C SER A 16 -24.61 -41.30 -12.38
N LEU A 17 -24.05 -41.22 -11.18
CA LEU A 17 -24.50 -40.23 -10.21
C LEU A 17 -23.91 -38.90 -10.67
N MET A 18 -24.64 -38.19 -11.52
CA MET A 18 -24.42 -36.77 -11.77
C MET A 18 -24.74 -36.06 -10.45
N LEU A 19 -23.73 -35.98 -9.57
CA LEU A 19 -23.71 -34.95 -8.54
C LEU A 19 -23.54 -33.64 -9.27
N ALA A 20 -24.66 -32.94 -9.48
CA ALA A 20 -24.63 -31.54 -9.87
C ALA A 20 -23.93 -30.78 -8.73
N ALA A 21 -22.60 -30.68 -8.82
CA ALA A 21 -21.85 -29.76 -8.01
C ALA A 21 -22.31 -28.36 -8.41
N HIS A 22 -23.26 -27.85 -7.66
CA HIS A 22 -23.54 -26.42 -7.66
C HIS A 22 -22.30 -25.75 -7.08
N THR A 23 -21.32 -25.45 -7.92
CA THR A 23 -20.30 -24.49 -7.56
C THR A 23 -21.05 -23.19 -7.31
N PRO A 24 -21.02 -22.64 -6.09
CA PRO A 24 -21.50 -21.29 -5.91
C PRO A 24 -20.65 -20.44 -6.86
N SER A 25 -21.29 -19.81 -7.85
CA SER A 25 -20.66 -18.73 -8.59
C SER A 25 -20.25 -17.73 -7.54
N ALA A 26 -18.98 -17.77 -7.15
CA ALA A 26 -18.38 -16.70 -6.40
C ALA A 26 -18.56 -15.47 -7.30
N MET A 27 -19.53 -14.63 -6.97
CA MET A 27 -19.61 -13.30 -7.55
C MET A 27 -18.25 -12.69 -7.30
N ALA A 28 -17.45 -12.61 -8.35
CA ALA A 28 -16.22 -11.88 -8.31
C ALA A 28 -16.60 -10.46 -7.88
N ALA A 29 -16.33 -10.16 -6.61
CA ALA A 29 -16.48 -8.80 -6.12
C ALA A 29 -15.62 -7.95 -7.05
N THR A 30 -16.26 -7.13 -7.85
CA THR A 30 -15.57 -6.22 -8.76
C THR A 30 -14.66 -5.37 -7.88
N ALA A 31 -13.36 -5.61 -7.95
CA ALA A 31 -12.40 -4.81 -7.20
C ALA A 31 -12.68 -3.34 -7.52
N PRO A 32 -12.77 -2.46 -6.52
CA PRO A 32 -12.98 -1.06 -6.78
C PRO A 32 -11.90 -0.58 -7.75
N GLY A 33 -12.31 0.12 -8.80
CA GLY A 33 -11.37 0.66 -9.79
C GLY A 33 -10.32 1.55 -9.13
N PRO A 34 -9.19 1.79 -9.78
CA PRO A 34 -8.12 2.60 -9.22
C PRO A 34 -8.65 3.98 -8.81
N ILE A 35 -8.42 4.36 -7.55
CA ILE A 35 -8.79 5.69 -7.05
C ILE A 35 -7.82 6.69 -7.68
N LYS A 36 -8.34 7.59 -8.51
CA LYS A 36 -7.56 8.66 -9.10
C LYS A 36 -7.57 9.86 -8.15
N PRO A 37 -6.42 10.26 -7.59
CA PRO A 37 -6.37 11.42 -6.70
C PRO A 37 -6.71 12.70 -7.48
N ARG A 38 -7.27 13.68 -6.77
CA ARG A 38 -7.49 15.01 -7.33
C ARG A 38 -6.15 15.73 -7.57
N ARG A 39 -6.13 16.67 -8.49
CA ARG A 39 -4.95 17.54 -8.67
C ARG A 39 -4.79 18.47 -7.48
N LEU A 40 -3.55 18.74 -7.11
CA LEU A 40 -3.22 19.77 -6.12
C LEU A 40 -3.65 21.15 -6.62
N ARG A 41 -4.06 22.00 -5.69
CA ARG A 41 -4.46 23.39 -5.90
C ARG A 41 -3.67 24.26 -4.96
N GLU A 42 -3.57 25.53 -5.28
CA GLU A 42 -3.00 26.53 -4.39
C GLU A 42 -3.70 26.51 -3.01
N GLY A 43 -2.92 26.57 -1.95
CA GLY A 43 -3.37 26.46 -0.57
C GLY A 43 -3.54 25.05 -0.04
N ASP A 44 -3.39 24.00 -0.86
CA ASP A 44 -3.43 22.61 -0.40
C ASP A 44 -2.26 22.29 0.53
N THR A 45 -2.51 21.41 1.51
CA THR A 45 -1.48 20.97 2.44
C THR A 45 -0.77 19.72 1.90
N VAL A 46 0.55 19.72 1.97
CA VAL A 46 1.43 18.62 1.61
C VAL A 46 2.16 18.11 2.85
N GLY A 47 1.98 16.83 3.17
CA GLY A 47 2.68 16.15 4.25
C GLY A 47 4.11 15.84 3.85
N LEU A 48 5.08 16.14 4.72
CA LEU A 48 6.50 15.82 4.55
C LEU A 48 6.86 14.63 5.40
N ILE A 49 7.42 13.60 4.78
CA ILE A 49 7.90 12.39 5.45
C ILE A 49 9.32 12.05 5.03
N GLU A 50 10.04 11.36 5.89
CA GLU A 50 11.32 10.69 5.57
C GLU A 50 11.18 9.17 5.83
N PRO A 51 10.70 8.39 4.87
CA PRO A 51 10.38 6.98 5.11
C PRO A 51 11.62 6.06 5.17
N ALA A 52 12.79 6.57 4.82
CA ALA A 52 14.06 5.82 4.83
C ALA A 52 15.22 6.67 5.37
N GLY A 53 16.09 7.19 4.52
CA GLY A 53 17.21 8.06 4.93
C GLY A 53 16.73 9.40 5.46
N PHE A 54 17.59 10.06 6.24
CA PHE A 54 17.33 11.37 6.81
C PHE A 54 18.01 12.50 6.02
N THR A 55 17.52 13.72 6.17
CA THR A 55 18.17 14.94 5.71
C THR A 55 19.11 15.43 6.80
N ASP A 56 20.40 15.58 6.46
CA ASP A 56 21.46 15.90 7.43
C ASP A 56 21.35 17.31 7.98
N ASP A 57 21.00 18.26 7.13
CA ASP A 57 21.00 19.68 7.45
C ASP A 57 19.57 20.23 7.56
N ALA A 58 19.31 20.96 8.65
CA ALA A 58 18.06 21.67 8.82
C ALA A 58 17.81 22.69 7.69
N PHE A 59 18.87 23.28 7.13
CA PHE A 59 18.77 24.19 6.00
C PHE A 59 18.20 23.52 4.75
N ASP A 60 18.59 22.28 4.48
CA ASP A 60 18.05 21.53 3.35
C ASP A 60 16.54 21.27 3.51
N LEU A 61 16.10 21.02 4.74
CA LEU A 61 14.68 20.82 5.04
C LEU A 61 13.90 22.12 4.88
N ASP A 62 14.44 23.25 5.35
CA ASP A 62 13.83 24.55 5.18
C ASP A 62 13.73 24.93 3.69
N LEU A 63 14.75 24.59 2.88
CA LEU A 63 14.72 24.80 1.44
C LEU A 63 13.62 23.98 0.74
N VAL A 64 13.38 22.73 1.19
CA VAL A 64 12.27 21.93 0.70
C VAL A 64 10.93 22.59 1.04
N GLU A 65 10.76 23.07 2.27
CA GLU A 65 9.54 23.75 2.66
C GLU A 65 9.31 25.06 1.88
N ASP A 66 10.36 25.85 1.70
CA ASP A 66 10.28 27.10 0.92
C ASP A 66 9.95 26.82 -0.54
N THR A 67 10.48 25.74 -1.11
CA THR A 67 10.11 25.28 -2.45
C THR A 67 8.61 24.96 -2.54
N ILE A 68 8.10 24.22 -1.56
CA ILE A 68 6.66 23.87 -1.50
C ILE A 68 5.80 25.11 -1.34
N ARG A 69 6.22 26.07 -0.49
CA ARG A 69 5.53 27.37 -0.32
C ARG A 69 5.56 28.18 -1.62
N ALA A 70 6.68 28.19 -2.34
CA ALA A 70 6.80 28.86 -3.63
C ALA A 70 5.87 28.27 -4.70
N MET A 71 5.49 27.00 -4.58
CA MET A 71 4.48 26.35 -5.41
C MET A 71 3.03 26.71 -5.01
N GLY A 72 2.84 27.57 -4.02
CA GLY A 72 1.52 27.93 -3.47
C GLY A 72 0.92 26.88 -2.53
N LEU A 73 1.72 25.91 -2.08
CA LEU A 73 1.28 24.81 -1.21
C LEU A 73 1.71 25.05 0.24
N LYS A 74 1.12 24.32 1.18
CA LYS A 74 1.43 24.40 2.61
C LYS A 74 2.15 23.14 3.07
N PRO A 75 3.45 23.21 3.44
CA PRO A 75 4.15 22.07 4.01
C PRO A 75 3.69 21.76 5.43
N LYS A 76 3.55 20.48 5.76
CA LYS A 76 3.27 19.96 7.10
C LYS A 76 4.25 18.83 7.40
N ARG A 77 5.14 19.05 8.38
CA ARG A 77 6.11 18.03 8.82
C ARG A 77 5.42 16.87 9.53
N ALA A 78 5.87 15.66 9.27
CA ALA A 78 5.51 14.50 10.07
C ALA A 78 6.13 14.59 11.47
N PRO A 79 5.53 13.95 12.49
CA PRO A 79 6.02 14.03 13.87
C PRO A 79 7.47 13.63 14.07
N HIS A 80 7.95 12.63 13.33
CA HIS A 80 9.29 12.07 13.47
C HIS A 80 10.25 12.46 12.32
N LEU A 81 9.88 13.46 11.51
CA LEU A 81 10.62 13.86 10.30
C LEU A 81 12.11 14.14 10.55
N ILE A 82 12.46 14.63 11.75
CA ILE A 82 13.84 15.00 12.12
C ILE A 82 14.54 13.96 12.99
N ASP A 83 13.90 12.80 13.21
CA ASP A 83 14.49 11.75 14.02
C ASP A 83 15.69 11.09 13.33
N ARG A 84 16.56 10.47 14.15
CA ARG A 84 17.79 9.82 13.68
C ARG A 84 17.95 8.45 14.33
N TYR A 85 18.24 7.45 13.49
CA TYR A 85 18.61 6.12 13.95
C TYR A 85 19.59 5.47 12.95
N GLY A 86 20.89 5.56 13.22
CA GLY A 86 21.92 5.19 12.26
C GLY A 86 21.85 6.09 11.02
N TYR A 87 21.67 5.48 9.84
CA TYR A 87 21.48 6.20 8.57
C TYR A 87 20.00 6.44 8.22
N LEU A 88 19.09 6.05 9.10
CA LEU A 88 17.65 6.16 8.91
C LEU A 88 17.07 7.38 9.65
N ALA A 89 15.98 7.91 9.16
CA ALA A 89 15.20 8.99 9.77
C ALA A 89 14.32 8.46 10.92
N GLY A 90 14.95 7.94 11.97
CA GLY A 90 14.25 7.36 13.11
C GLY A 90 14.06 5.84 13.00
N LYS A 91 13.41 5.26 14.00
CA LYS A 91 13.11 3.83 14.07
C LYS A 91 12.04 3.44 13.07
N ASP A 92 12.00 2.18 12.67
CA ASP A 92 11.03 1.65 11.70
C ASP A 92 9.58 1.94 12.08
N ALA A 93 9.26 1.78 13.38
CA ALA A 93 7.91 2.04 13.89
C ALA A 93 7.50 3.51 13.75
N ASP A 94 8.44 4.43 13.99
CA ASP A 94 8.20 5.87 13.93
C ASP A 94 8.03 6.32 12.48
N ARG A 95 8.89 5.86 11.56
CA ARG A 95 8.78 6.11 10.12
C ARG A 95 7.47 5.56 9.53
N ALA A 96 7.10 4.32 9.91
CA ALA A 96 5.83 3.72 9.50
C ALA A 96 4.64 4.48 10.06
N SER A 97 4.72 4.95 11.31
CA SER A 97 3.69 5.79 11.92
C SER A 97 3.51 7.09 11.14
N ASP A 98 4.58 7.78 10.78
CA ASP A 98 4.52 9.01 10.01
C ASP A 98 3.82 8.82 8.66
N VAL A 99 4.15 7.76 7.93
CA VAL A 99 3.47 7.42 6.68
C VAL A 99 1.97 7.23 6.92
N ASN A 100 1.60 6.40 7.91
CA ASN A 100 0.20 6.10 8.19
C ASN A 100 -0.59 7.32 8.64
N VAL A 101 -0.03 8.15 9.53
CA VAL A 101 -0.67 9.37 10.02
C VAL A 101 -0.90 10.37 8.88
N MET A 102 0.10 10.56 8.02
CA MET A 102 -0.03 11.49 6.90
C MET A 102 -1.03 11.02 5.85
N PHE A 103 -1.12 9.71 5.58
CA PHE A 103 -2.14 9.16 4.67
C PHE A 103 -3.55 9.19 5.28
N ALA A 104 -3.68 9.07 6.58
CA ALA A 104 -4.97 9.08 7.27
C ALA A 104 -5.53 10.49 7.50
N ASP A 105 -4.72 11.53 7.42
CA ASP A 105 -5.13 12.90 7.68
C ASP A 105 -5.90 13.49 6.49
N PRO A 106 -7.21 13.75 6.62
CA PRO A 106 -8.02 14.30 5.53
C PRO A 106 -7.63 15.74 5.12
N ALA A 107 -6.87 16.45 5.95
CA ALA A 107 -6.37 17.78 5.63
C ALA A 107 -5.16 17.75 4.68
N ILE A 108 -4.53 16.58 4.50
CA ILE A 108 -3.37 16.40 3.63
C ILE A 108 -3.83 15.97 2.24
N SER A 109 -3.46 16.74 1.25
CA SER A 109 -3.85 16.52 -0.15
C SER A 109 -2.83 15.71 -0.94
N ALA A 110 -1.57 15.71 -0.51
CA ALA A 110 -0.47 14.92 -1.06
C ALA A 110 0.61 14.69 -0.01
N ILE A 111 1.46 13.71 -0.27
CA ILE A 111 2.61 13.41 0.57
C ILE A 111 3.87 13.56 -0.28
N PHE A 112 4.88 14.20 0.29
CA PHE A 112 6.19 14.38 -0.30
C PHE A 112 7.25 13.67 0.56
N ALA A 113 7.92 12.68 -0.01
CA ALA A 113 9.08 12.06 0.62
C ALA A 113 10.28 12.98 0.40
N VAL A 114 10.74 13.64 1.46
CA VAL A 114 11.86 14.57 1.41
C VAL A 114 13.12 13.85 0.97
N ARG A 115 13.34 12.66 1.53
CA ARG A 115 14.42 11.77 1.13
C ARG A 115 13.93 10.34 0.99
N GLY A 116 14.41 9.68 -0.04
CA GLY A 116 14.18 8.25 -0.26
C GLY A 116 15.34 7.42 0.27
N GLY A 117 15.36 6.16 -0.12
CA GLY A 117 16.38 5.20 0.24
C GLY A 117 15.77 3.83 0.46
N TRP A 118 16.58 2.91 0.98
CA TRP A 118 16.15 1.61 1.47
C TRP A 118 16.13 1.64 3.02
N GLY A 119 15.21 0.90 3.63
CA GLY A 119 15.06 0.85 5.07
C GLY A 119 14.15 -0.25 5.53
#